data_03fd3aa2aca8740fa29fa0e02362b9d5
#
_entry.id   03fd3aa2aca8740fa29fa0e02362b9d5
#
_cell.length_a   1.000
_cell.length_b   1.000
_cell.length_c   1.000
_cell.angle_alpha   90.00
_cell.angle_beta   90.00
_cell.angle_gamma   90.00
#
_symmetry.space_group_name_H-M   'P 1'
#
loop_
_entity.id
_entity.type
_entity.pdbx_description
1 polymer ?
#
loop_
_entity_poly.entity_id
_entity_poly.type
_entity_poly.pdbx_seq_one_letter_code
_entity_poly.pdbx_strand_id
1 'polypeptide(L)'
;MPSDNIFSGLKVVDLASFIAGPSAAVILSDFGAEVIKVEPPSGDFWRKANKLPPQPVAEDAYPWHLANRNKLGITLDLKSPSAQRVVERLVKWADVLIVNTPHPARKKLKLEYDDVAKWNPRLIYADLTGFGEKGPDADLPGFDITAYWARSGLLSMTRDAGAPPTWPVAGSGDNATAVGLYSAIVTALYRRERTGKGSYVTTSLLAEGVWSASVSIQAALCEAKFFGLHDRTHPANAAMNVYRASDDTWFVLIITPDKAAAVAKAIGRSDLLTDPRFSDPAKLMQNMPALTAILDDVFGSQPMAHWYEVFSGVHVTFGAVRGPQEVIQDPQLRLNEIVVPLEGAGGKLTSTISSPIQVHGVTKVTARRAPALGEHNELVLQRLGFSAAEIEGLNTSGAVPKARERTVAAAV
;
A
#
# COMPACT_ATOMS: atom_id res chain seq x y z
N MET A 1 -25.40 -5.19 -17.25
CA MET A 1 -24.61 -4.89 -18.46
C MET A 1 -23.17 -5.12 -18.13
N PRO A 2 -22.33 -5.69 -19.01
CA PRO A 2 -20.89 -5.66 -18.76
C PRO A 2 -20.55 -4.17 -18.63
N SER A 3 -20.00 -3.78 -17.50
CA SER A 3 -19.48 -2.44 -17.33
C SER A 3 -18.38 -2.26 -18.37
N ASP A 4 -18.35 -1.15 -19.05
CA ASP A 4 -17.30 -0.76 -20.00
C ASP A 4 -16.01 -0.40 -19.24
N ASN A 5 -15.66 -1.24 -18.27
CA ASN A 5 -14.56 -1.01 -17.36
C ASN A 5 -13.30 -1.67 -17.92
N ILE A 6 -12.14 -1.08 -17.62
CA ILE A 6 -10.84 -1.40 -18.24
C ILE A 6 -10.51 -2.90 -18.15
N PHE A 7 -10.82 -3.53 -17.01
CA PHE A 7 -10.53 -4.94 -16.78
C PHE A 7 -11.77 -5.84 -16.77
N SER A 8 -12.88 -5.39 -17.38
CA SER A 8 -14.04 -6.26 -17.56
C SER A 8 -13.67 -7.52 -18.32
N GLY A 9 -13.95 -8.68 -17.75
CA GLY A 9 -13.59 -10.00 -18.30
C GLY A 9 -12.20 -10.48 -17.95
N LEU A 10 -11.33 -9.66 -17.34
CA LEU A 10 -10.04 -10.10 -16.80
C LEU A 10 -10.25 -10.97 -15.56
N LYS A 11 -9.63 -12.13 -15.53
CA LYS A 11 -9.77 -13.16 -14.49
C LYS A 11 -8.49 -13.26 -13.67
N VAL A 12 -8.59 -13.01 -12.37
CA VAL A 12 -7.44 -12.97 -11.45
C VAL A 12 -7.62 -14.00 -10.34
N VAL A 13 -6.61 -14.81 -10.12
CA VAL A 13 -6.50 -15.66 -8.94
C VAL A 13 -5.51 -15.00 -7.97
N ASP A 14 -6.00 -14.62 -6.81
CA ASP A 14 -5.20 -14.07 -5.71
C ASP A 14 -4.88 -15.18 -4.69
N LEU A 15 -3.70 -15.73 -4.78
CA LEU A 15 -3.16 -16.77 -3.90
C LEU A 15 -2.18 -16.18 -2.88
N ALA A 16 -2.04 -14.84 -2.86
CA ALA A 16 -1.19 -14.11 -1.94
C ALA A 16 -1.87 -13.93 -0.57
N SER A 17 -1.08 -13.61 0.45
CA SER A 17 -1.53 -13.37 1.82
C SER A 17 -1.14 -11.98 2.29
N PHE A 18 -1.70 -11.52 3.41
CA PHE A 18 -1.46 -10.24 4.06
C PHE A 18 -1.96 -9.05 3.23
N ILE A 19 -1.06 -8.13 2.81
CA ILE A 19 -1.43 -6.81 2.26
C ILE A 19 -1.04 -6.68 0.78
N ALA A 20 0.24 -6.71 0.45
CA ALA A 20 0.76 -6.22 -0.82
C ALA A 20 0.19 -6.94 -2.05
N GLY A 21 0.25 -8.27 -2.10
CA GLY A 21 -0.35 -9.06 -3.19
C GLY A 21 -1.87 -8.89 -3.27
N PRO A 22 -2.60 -9.08 -2.15
CA PRO A 22 -4.04 -8.87 -2.11
C PRO A 22 -4.47 -7.46 -2.52
N SER A 23 -3.74 -6.41 -2.15
CA SER A 23 -4.03 -5.02 -2.55
C SER A 23 -3.80 -4.79 -4.04
N ALA A 24 -2.79 -5.41 -4.66
CA ALA A 24 -2.63 -5.37 -6.12
C ALA A 24 -3.84 -5.96 -6.84
N ALA A 25 -4.38 -7.08 -6.35
CA ALA A 25 -5.61 -7.68 -6.87
C ALA A 25 -6.84 -6.77 -6.66
N VAL A 26 -6.90 -6.02 -5.55
CA VAL A 26 -7.95 -5.02 -5.30
C VAL A 26 -7.89 -3.90 -6.34
N ILE A 27 -6.71 -3.40 -6.71
CA ILE A 27 -6.58 -2.36 -7.74
C ILE A 27 -7.16 -2.86 -9.07
N LEU A 28 -6.87 -4.10 -9.45
CA LEU A 28 -7.48 -4.72 -10.65
C LEU A 28 -9.00 -4.84 -10.53
N SER A 29 -9.50 -5.22 -9.35
CA SER A 29 -10.95 -5.37 -9.10
C SER A 29 -11.69 -4.04 -9.10
N ASP A 30 -11.06 -2.95 -8.65
CA ASP A 30 -11.66 -1.61 -8.69
C ASP A 30 -11.98 -1.17 -10.13
N PHE A 31 -11.26 -1.71 -11.11
CA PHE A 31 -11.51 -1.49 -12.54
C PHE A 31 -12.17 -2.68 -13.25
N GLY A 32 -12.87 -3.53 -12.52
CA GLY A 32 -13.79 -4.53 -13.07
C GLY A 32 -13.24 -5.92 -13.30
N ALA A 33 -11.99 -6.23 -12.87
CA ALA A 33 -11.49 -7.61 -12.92
C ALA A 33 -12.28 -8.51 -11.95
N GLU A 34 -12.56 -9.74 -12.39
CA GLU A 34 -13.09 -10.80 -11.53
C GLU A 34 -11.96 -11.44 -10.74
N VAL A 35 -11.97 -11.31 -9.42
CA VAL A 35 -10.91 -11.80 -8.55
C VAL A 35 -11.40 -12.94 -7.65
N ILE A 36 -10.71 -14.08 -7.70
CA ILE A 36 -10.89 -15.19 -6.77
C ILE A 36 -9.75 -15.20 -5.76
N LYS A 37 -10.06 -14.92 -4.50
CA LYS A 37 -9.14 -15.03 -3.37
C LYS A 37 -9.11 -16.47 -2.88
N VAL A 38 -7.94 -17.07 -2.85
CA VAL A 38 -7.72 -18.43 -2.32
C VAL A 38 -7.06 -18.35 -0.96
N GLU A 39 -7.66 -18.97 0.04
CA GLU A 39 -7.18 -18.98 1.42
C GLU A 39 -6.98 -20.38 1.94
N PRO A 40 -6.06 -20.61 2.89
CA PRO A 40 -6.04 -21.86 3.63
C PRO A 40 -7.33 -22.04 4.45
N PRO A 41 -7.68 -23.27 4.87
CA PRO A 41 -8.86 -23.51 5.70
C PRO A 41 -8.92 -22.72 7.01
N SER A 42 -7.77 -22.32 7.54
CA SER A 42 -7.66 -21.44 8.72
C SER A 42 -7.97 -19.98 8.46
N GLY A 43 -8.06 -19.59 7.18
CA GLY A 43 -8.14 -18.20 6.72
C GLY A 43 -6.78 -17.51 6.70
N ASP A 44 -6.75 -16.37 6.00
CA ASP A 44 -5.62 -15.45 6.00
C ASP A 44 -5.48 -14.80 7.39
N PHE A 45 -4.24 -14.64 7.88
CA PHE A 45 -3.97 -13.98 9.15
C PHE A 45 -4.56 -12.56 9.19
N TRP A 46 -4.60 -11.88 8.06
CA TRP A 46 -5.07 -10.50 7.94
C TRP A 46 -6.57 -10.33 8.32
N ARG A 47 -7.34 -11.41 8.33
CA ARG A 47 -8.74 -11.41 8.83
C ARG A 47 -8.88 -10.99 10.29
N LYS A 48 -7.82 -11.18 11.10
CA LYS A 48 -7.81 -10.92 12.54
C LYS A 48 -6.92 -9.74 12.93
N ALA A 49 -6.33 -9.03 11.96
CA ALA A 49 -5.40 -7.95 12.22
C ALA A 49 -6.02 -6.80 13.02
N ASN A 50 -7.33 -6.55 12.87
CA ASN A 50 -8.07 -5.55 13.66
C ASN A 50 -8.18 -5.86 15.16
N LYS A 51 -7.68 -6.99 15.62
CA LYS A 51 -7.73 -7.42 17.03
C LYS A 51 -6.36 -7.56 17.67
N LEU A 52 -5.30 -7.30 16.93
CA LEU A 52 -3.91 -7.54 17.34
C LEU A 52 -3.03 -6.31 17.14
N PRO A 53 -2.28 -5.86 18.15
CA PRO A 53 -1.24 -4.85 17.99
C PRO A 53 -0.23 -5.25 16.88
N PRO A 54 0.35 -4.30 16.18
CA PRO A 54 0.24 -2.85 16.34
C PRO A 54 -0.95 -2.20 15.63
N GLN A 55 -1.88 -2.98 15.05
CA GLN A 55 -3.05 -2.43 14.37
C GLN A 55 -4.05 -1.84 15.39
N PRO A 56 -4.70 -0.72 15.06
CA PRO A 56 -5.80 -0.20 15.87
C PRO A 56 -6.90 -1.24 16.05
N VAL A 57 -7.39 -1.38 17.28
CA VAL A 57 -8.41 -2.38 17.62
C VAL A 57 -9.80 -1.90 17.22
N ALA A 58 -10.54 -2.75 16.51
CA ALA A 58 -11.92 -2.50 16.11
C ALA A 58 -12.74 -3.81 16.09
N GLU A 59 -14.06 -3.70 16.15
CA GLU A 59 -14.97 -4.84 15.94
C GLU A 59 -15.00 -5.23 14.46
N ASP A 60 -15.06 -4.23 13.57
CA ASP A 60 -15.05 -4.42 12.13
C ASP A 60 -13.67 -4.87 11.64
N ALA A 61 -13.64 -5.87 10.78
CA ALA A 61 -12.40 -6.39 10.16
C ALA A 61 -11.91 -5.44 9.04
N TYR A 62 -11.71 -4.15 9.37
CA TYR A 62 -11.33 -3.12 8.39
C TYR A 62 -10.09 -3.47 7.56
N PRO A 63 -9.02 -4.11 8.12
CA PRO A 63 -7.86 -4.46 7.32
C PRO A 63 -8.19 -5.51 6.24
N TRP A 64 -9.06 -6.46 6.59
CA TRP A 64 -9.53 -7.48 5.64
C TRP A 64 -10.34 -6.88 4.50
N HIS A 65 -11.28 -6.00 4.81
CA HIS A 65 -12.09 -5.31 3.81
C HIS A 65 -11.24 -4.43 2.89
N LEU A 66 -10.25 -3.72 3.43
CA LEU A 66 -9.35 -2.88 2.66
C LEU A 66 -8.60 -3.69 1.58
N ALA A 67 -8.01 -4.82 1.97
CA ALA A 67 -7.14 -5.63 1.10
C ALA A 67 -7.90 -6.68 0.26
N ASN A 68 -9.20 -6.92 0.50
CA ASN A 68 -9.93 -8.03 -0.14
C ASN A 68 -11.35 -7.67 -0.62
N ARG A 69 -11.72 -6.39 -0.66
CA ARG A 69 -13.01 -5.97 -1.23
C ARG A 69 -13.17 -6.43 -2.67
N ASN A 70 -14.41 -6.58 -3.11
CA ASN A 70 -14.80 -6.97 -4.48
C ASN A 70 -14.35 -8.36 -4.93
N LYS A 71 -13.84 -9.23 -4.04
CA LYS A 71 -13.35 -10.57 -4.39
C LYS A 71 -14.40 -11.64 -4.08
N LEU A 72 -14.35 -12.73 -4.83
CA LEU A 72 -14.91 -14.02 -4.43
C LEU A 72 -13.90 -14.75 -3.54
N GLY A 73 -14.34 -15.44 -2.49
CA GLY A 73 -13.46 -16.15 -1.55
C GLY A 73 -13.68 -17.65 -1.58
N ILE A 74 -12.59 -18.40 -1.75
CA ILE A 74 -12.58 -19.86 -1.66
C ILE A 74 -11.52 -20.31 -0.64
N THR A 75 -11.84 -21.34 0.15
CA THR A 75 -10.85 -22.02 1.01
C THR A 75 -10.31 -23.26 0.29
N LEU A 76 -8.98 -23.42 0.33
CA LEU A 76 -8.32 -24.56 -0.30
C LEU A 76 -7.12 -25.01 0.54
N ASP A 77 -7.12 -26.25 1.01
CA ASP A 77 -5.93 -26.85 1.62
C ASP A 77 -4.96 -27.31 0.52
N LEU A 78 -4.02 -26.42 0.17
CA LEU A 78 -3.00 -26.68 -0.85
C LEU A 78 -2.09 -27.89 -0.55
N LYS A 79 -2.09 -28.38 0.71
CA LYS A 79 -1.34 -29.59 1.10
C LYS A 79 -2.10 -30.87 0.77
N SER A 80 -3.41 -30.78 0.56
CA SER A 80 -4.22 -31.92 0.15
C SER A 80 -3.90 -32.34 -1.29
N PRO A 81 -3.67 -33.62 -1.58
CA PRO A 81 -3.48 -34.09 -2.96
C PRO A 81 -4.64 -33.71 -3.91
N SER A 82 -5.87 -33.71 -3.39
CA SER A 82 -7.06 -33.33 -4.15
C SER A 82 -7.09 -31.86 -4.55
N ALA A 83 -6.35 -30.99 -3.85
CA ALA A 83 -6.28 -29.55 -4.15
C ALA A 83 -5.61 -29.25 -5.49
N GLN A 84 -4.66 -30.07 -5.95
CA GLN A 84 -3.94 -29.85 -7.20
C GLN A 84 -4.88 -29.75 -8.42
N ARG A 85 -5.96 -30.51 -8.40
CA ARG A 85 -6.98 -30.45 -9.46
C ARG A 85 -7.74 -29.13 -9.45
N VAL A 86 -7.95 -28.55 -8.26
CA VAL A 86 -8.59 -27.22 -8.13
C VAL A 86 -7.61 -26.15 -8.61
N VAL A 87 -6.34 -26.22 -8.21
CA VAL A 87 -5.28 -25.30 -8.66
C VAL A 87 -5.15 -25.32 -10.19
N GLU A 88 -5.12 -26.51 -10.81
CA GLU A 88 -5.05 -26.61 -12.27
C GLU A 88 -6.22 -25.91 -12.96
N ARG A 89 -7.45 -26.10 -12.47
CA ARG A 89 -8.62 -25.44 -13.05
C ARG A 89 -8.64 -23.94 -12.80
N LEU A 90 -8.19 -23.49 -11.63
CA LEU A 90 -8.00 -22.06 -11.33
C LEU A 90 -6.99 -21.42 -12.30
N VAL A 91 -5.85 -22.05 -12.53
CA VAL A 91 -4.81 -21.56 -13.44
C VAL A 91 -5.31 -21.54 -14.91
N LYS A 92 -6.04 -22.56 -15.35
CA LYS A 92 -6.66 -22.60 -16.68
C LYS A 92 -7.71 -21.52 -16.88
N TRP A 93 -8.42 -21.17 -15.81
CA TRP A 93 -9.43 -20.11 -15.81
C TRP A 93 -8.80 -18.70 -15.77
N ALA A 94 -7.64 -18.54 -15.13
CA ALA A 94 -7.04 -17.25 -14.82
C ALA A 94 -6.31 -16.60 -16.00
N ASP A 95 -6.39 -15.29 -16.09
CA ASP A 95 -5.47 -14.45 -16.87
C ASP A 95 -4.24 -14.08 -16.06
N VAL A 96 -4.42 -13.87 -14.74
CA VAL A 96 -3.38 -13.45 -13.80
C VAL A 96 -3.42 -14.35 -12.57
N LEU A 97 -2.28 -14.84 -12.14
CA LEU A 97 -2.09 -15.52 -10.86
C LEU A 97 -1.12 -14.69 -10.00
N ILE A 98 -1.57 -14.24 -8.86
CA ILE A 98 -0.77 -13.46 -7.91
C ILE A 98 -0.34 -14.37 -6.75
N VAL A 99 0.95 -14.41 -6.46
CA VAL A 99 1.53 -15.20 -5.37
C VAL A 99 2.52 -14.38 -4.55
N ASN A 100 2.62 -14.67 -3.25
CA ASN A 100 3.69 -14.18 -2.37
C ASN A 100 4.13 -15.26 -1.37
N THR A 101 3.79 -16.50 -1.64
CA THR A 101 4.26 -17.64 -0.85
C THR A 101 5.77 -17.77 -1.03
N PRO A 102 6.58 -17.92 0.04
CA PRO A 102 8.01 -18.13 -0.05
C PRO A 102 8.38 -19.29 -0.97
N HIS A 103 9.46 -19.12 -1.74
CA HIS A 103 9.92 -20.03 -2.77
C HIS A 103 10.01 -21.52 -2.30
N PRO A 104 10.59 -21.84 -1.11
CA PRO A 104 10.63 -23.23 -0.66
C PRO A 104 9.25 -23.85 -0.43
N ALA A 105 8.27 -23.07 -0.02
CA ALA A 105 6.91 -23.52 0.16
C ALA A 105 6.18 -23.71 -1.19
N ARG A 106 6.35 -22.77 -2.12
CA ARG A 106 5.80 -22.89 -3.49
C ARG A 106 6.27 -24.14 -4.21
N LYS A 107 7.57 -24.42 -4.12
CA LYS A 107 8.17 -25.63 -4.71
C LYS A 107 7.52 -26.92 -4.17
N LYS A 108 7.31 -27.00 -2.83
CA LYS A 108 6.61 -28.13 -2.20
C LYS A 108 5.16 -28.25 -2.66
N LEU A 109 4.50 -27.13 -2.91
CA LEU A 109 3.11 -27.05 -3.34
C LEU A 109 2.92 -27.18 -4.86
N LYS A 110 4.01 -27.28 -5.63
CA LYS A 110 4.01 -27.29 -7.11
C LYS A 110 3.29 -26.05 -7.70
N LEU A 111 3.63 -24.89 -7.17
CA LEU A 111 3.08 -23.59 -7.55
C LEU A 111 4.13 -22.67 -8.18
N GLU A 112 5.30 -23.19 -8.55
CA GLU A 112 6.30 -22.45 -9.30
C GLU A 112 5.78 -22.08 -10.70
N TYR A 113 6.34 -21.07 -11.30
CA TYR A 113 5.96 -20.67 -12.66
C TYR A 113 5.99 -21.83 -13.65
N ASP A 114 7.07 -22.62 -13.64
CA ASP A 114 7.24 -23.77 -14.53
C ASP A 114 6.24 -24.91 -14.27
N ASP A 115 5.70 -24.99 -13.05
CA ASP A 115 4.65 -25.96 -12.72
C ASP A 115 3.31 -25.58 -13.32
N VAL A 116 2.96 -24.29 -13.32
CA VAL A 116 1.61 -23.83 -13.66
C VAL A 116 1.49 -23.27 -15.08
N ALA A 117 2.55 -22.69 -15.64
CA ALA A 117 2.53 -22.12 -17.00
C ALA A 117 2.20 -23.15 -18.10
N LYS A 118 2.53 -24.42 -17.88
CA LYS A 118 2.16 -25.51 -18.80
C LYS A 118 0.65 -25.70 -18.96
N TRP A 119 -0.15 -25.30 -17.96
CA TRP A 119 -1.61 -25.38 -18.02
C TRP A 119 -2.23 -24.19 -18.71
N ASN A 120 -1.52 -23.03 -18.73
CA ASN A 120 -1.99 -21.81 -19.37
C ASN A 120 -0.82 -20.99 -19.91
N PRO A 121 -0.45 -21.12 -21.19
CA PRO A 121 0.67 -20.40 -21.78
C PRO A 121 0.43 -18.88 -21.93
N ARG A 122 -0.79 -18.42 -21.69
CA ARG A 122 -1.15 -17.00 -21.66
C ARG A 122 -1.17 -16.40 -20.26
N LEU A 123 -0.91 -17.21 -19.23
CA LEU A 123 -0.94 -16.77 -17.83
C LEU A 123 0.10 -15.69 -17.56
N ILE A 124 -0.33 -14.65 -16.88
CA ILE A 124 0.57 -13.70 -16.22
C ILE A 124 0.74 -14.19 -14.78
N TYR A 125 1.94 -14.71 -14.51
CA TYR A 125 2.32 -15.13 -13.17
C TYR A 125 3.00 -13.97 -12.47
N ALA A 126 2.40 -13.43 -11.41
CA ALA A 126 2.85 -12.25 -10.70
C ALA A 126 3.34 -12.64 -9.30
N ASP A 127 4.64 -12.60 -9.11
CA ASP A 127 5.31 -12.98 -7.86
C ASP A 127 5.75 -11.75 -7.06
N LEU A 128 5.49 -11.77 -5.78
CA LEU A 128 5.93 -10.76 -4.84
C LEU A 128 6.76 -11.41 -3.74
N THR A 129 8.02 -11.00 -3.64
CA THR A 129 8.96 -11.52 -2.64
C THR A 129 9.37 -10.44 -1.62
N GLY A 130 10.01 -10.85 -0.53
CA GLY A 130 10.61 -9.89 0.40
C GLY A 130 11.85 -9.22 -0.19
N PHE A 131 12.80 -10.02 -0.69
CA PHE A 131 14.16 -9.56 -1.02
C PHE A 131 14.55 -9.78 -2.48
N GLY A 132 13.66 -10.28 -3.33
CA GLY A 132 13.94 -10.68 -4.71
C GLY A 132 14.14 -12.19 -4.83
N GLU A 133 14.29 -12.68 -6.08
CA GLU A 133 14.35 -14.10 -6.40
C GLU A 133 15.77 -14.68 -6.41
N LYS A 134 16.77 -13.84 -6.33
CA LYS A 134 18.18 -14.23 -6.45
C LYS A 134 19.00 -13.74 -5.26
N GLY A 135 20.11 -14.40 -5.03
CA GLY A 135 21.02 -14.04 -3.96
C GLY A 135 20.79 -14.85 -2.68
N PRO A 136 21.62 -14.62 -1.66
CA PRO A 136 21.61 -15.43 -0.43
C PRO A 136 20.33 -15.31 0.39
N ASP A 137 19.58 -14.22 0.21
CA ASP A 137 18.39 -13.90 1.01
C ASP A 137 17.08 -14.16 0.25
N ALA A 138 17.12 -14.80 -0.92
CA ALA A 138 15.92 -15.05 -1.75
C ALA A 138 14.83 -15.86 -1.01
N ASP A 139 15.25 -16.80 -0.16
CA ASP A 139 14.36 -17.68 0.60
C ASP A 139 13.99 -17.13 1.99
N LEU A 140 14.54 -15.97 2.39
CA LEU A 140 14.23 -15.37 3.68
C LEU A 140 12.80 -14.81 3.70
N PRO A 141 12.08 -14.96 4.81
CA PRO A 141 10.81 -14.29 5.01
C PRO A 141 11.03 -12.77 5.11
N GLY A 142 10.29 -12.01 4.32
CA GLY A 142 10.32 -10.55 4.32
C GLY A 142 8.96 -9.97 4.60
N PHE A 143 8.92 -8.93 5.44
CA PHE A 143 7.75 -8.10 5.69
C PHE A 143 8.06 -6.65 5.36
N ASP A 144 7.03 -5.82 5.29
CA ASP A 144 7.12 -4.37 5.11
C ASP A 144 8.28 -3.76 5.90
N ILE A 145 8.26 -3.93 7.22
CA ILE A 145 9.27 -3.33 8.12
C ILE A 145 10.69 -3.84 7.86
N THR A 146 10.87 -5.12 7.53
CA THR A 146 12.20 -5.73 7.39
C THR A 146 12.80 -5.53 6.01
N ALA A 147 12.02 -5.64 4.95
CA ALA A 147 12.49 -5.60 3.58
C ALA A 147 12.34 -4.21 2.95
N TYR A 148 11.13 -3.62 3.01
CA TYR A 148 10.90 -2.31 2.42
C TYR A 148 11.56 -1.18 3.25
N TRP A 149 11.36 -1.16 4.58
CA TRP A 149 11.86 -0.07 5.42
C TRP A 149 13.31 -0.22 5.85
N ALA A 150 13.63 -1.33 6.51
CA ALA A 150 14.95 -1.50 7.13
C ALA A 150 16.04 -1.74 6.08
N ARG A 151 15.85 -2.72 5.18
CA ARG A 151 16.87 -3.14 4.24
C ARG A 151 17.11 -2.15 3.10
N SER A 152 16.13 -1.34 2.72
CA SER A 152 16.28 -0.29 1.70
C SER A 152 17.00 0.95 2.17
N GLY A 153 17.21 1.10 3.48
CA GLY A 153 17.80 2.29 4.09
C GLY A 153 16.79 3.37 4.50
N LEU A 154 15.52 3.30 4.10
CA LEU A 154 14.49 4.29 4.45
C LEU A 154 14.42 4.50 5.96
N LEU A 155 14.40 3.41 6.74
CA LEU A 155 14.30 3.48 8.20
C LEU A 155 15.46 4.22 8.85
N SER A 156 16.66 4.16 8.27
CA SER A 156 17.84 4.86 8.79
C SER A 156 17.80 6.35 8.48
N MET A 157 17.10 6.76 7.41
CA MET A 157 17.05 8.14 6.92
C MET A 157 15.87 8.94 7.48
N THR A 158 14.84 8.27 8.00
CA THR A 158 13.61 8.91 8.52
C THR A 158 13.64 9.06 10.05
N ARG A 159 14.75 9.56 10.59
CA ARG A 159 14.91 9.78 12.04
C ARG A 159 15.74 11.03 12.31
N ASP A 160 15.57 11.61 13.48
CA ASP A 160 16.43 12.70 13.97
C ASP A 160 17.85 12.22 14.28
N ALA A 161 18.80 13.16 14.25
CA ALA A 161 20.17 12.91 14.67
C ALA A 161 20.21 12.40 16.11
N GLY A 162 20.92 11.28 16.31
CA GLY A 162 21.05 10.65 17.64
C GLY A 162 19.82 9.85 18.08
N ALA A 163 18.67 9.93 17.42
CA ALA A 163 17.50 9.14 17.75
C ALA A 163 17.61 7.70 17.21
N PRO A 164 17.00 6.71 17.90
CA PRO A 164 16.87 5.36 17.34
C PRO A 164 15.92 5.39 16.12
N PRO A 165 15.99 4.36 15.25
CA PRO A 165 15.01 4.21 14.18
C PRO A 165 13.57 4.20 14.73
N THR A 166 12.68 4.93 14.08
CA THR A 166 11.27 5.02 14.46
C THR A 166 10.45 3.97 13.71
N TRP A 167 9.55 3.28 14.41
CA TRP A 167 8.66 2.30 13.78
C TRP A 167 7.72 3.00 12.79
N PRO A 168 7.72 2.60 11.51
CA PRO A 168 6.91 3.25 10.48
C PRO A 168 5.44 2.85 10.58
N VAL A 169 4.60 3.54 9.81
CA VAL A 169 3.18 3.20 9.68
C VAL A 169 3.05 1.82 9.02
N ALA A 170 2.33 0.92 9.69
CA ALA A 170 2.16 -0.46 9.25
C ALA A 170 1.50 -0.55 7.85
N GLY A 171 2.07 -1.37 6.98
CA GLY A 171 1.56 -1.63 5.63
C GLY A 171 1.83 -0.51 4.61
N SER A 172 2.54 0.55 4.99
CA SER A 172 2.83 1.65 4.05
C SER A 172 3.71 1.21 2.89
N GLY A 173 4.72 0.41 3.14
CA GLY A 173 5.56 -0.20 2.09
C GLY A 173 4.84 -1.31 1.32
N ASP A 174 3.99 -2.10 2.00
CA ASP A 174 3.15 -3.10 1.34
C ASP A 174 2.21 -2.45 0.31
N ASN A 175 1.57 -1.32 0.66
CA ASN A 175 0.68 -0.63 -0.26
C ASN A 175 1.43 0.01 -1.43
N ALA A 176 2.63 0.55 -1.21
CA ALA A 176 3.50 1.00 -2.30
C ALA A 176 3.89 -0.16 -3.23
N THR A 177 4.29 -1.29 -2.65
CA THR A 177 4.64 -2.52 -3.39
C THR A 177 3.44 -3.10 -4.14
N ALA A 178 2.22 -2.96 -3.62
CA ALA A 178 1.01 -3.37 -4.34
C ALA A 178 0.82 -2.58 -5.65
N VAL A 179 1.12 -1.28 -5.66
CA VAL A 179 1.09 -0.46 -6.89
C VAL A 179 2.19 -0.89 -7.85
N GLY A 180 3.40 -1.21 -7.36
CA GLY A 180 4.49 -1.75 -8.17
C GLY A 180 4.10 -3.10 -8.83
N LEU A 181 3.53 -4.02 -8.06
CA LEU A 181 3.05 -5.31 -8.59
C LEU A 181 1.92 -5.14 -9.61
N TYR A 182 0.96 -4.25 -9.33
CA TYR A 182 -0.07 -3.88 -10.29
C TYR A 182 0.55 -3.35 -11.59
N SER A 183 1.54 -2.47 -11.52
CA SER A 183 2.24 -1.93 -12.68
C SER A 183 2.95 -3.02 -13.49
N ALA A 184 3.59 -3.99 -12.83
CA ALA A 184 4.21 -5.14 -13.47
C ALA A 184 3.16 -6.02 -14.20
N ILE A 185 2.00 -6.26 -13.57
CA ILE A 185 0.89 -7.01 -14.16
C ILE A 185 0.36 -6.30 -15.40
N VAL A 186 0.09 -5.00 -15.34
CA VAL A 186 -0.42 -4.21 -16.48
C VAL A 186 0.59 -4.16 -17.61
N THR A 187 1.89 -4.04 -17.32
CA THR A 187 2.97 -4.12 -18.32
C THR A 187 2.96 -5.48 -19.03
N ALA A 188 2.76 -6.56 -18.30
CA ALA A 188 2.65 -7.90 -18.87
C ALA A 188 1.36 -8.11 -19.66
N LEU A 189 0.23 -7.55 -19.21
CA LEU A 189 -1.02 -7.54 -19.98
C LEU A 189 -0.83 -6.83 -21.32
N TYR A 190 -0.23 -5.66 -21.34
CA TYR A 190 0.09 -4.94 -22.57
C TYR A 190 1.00 -5.75 -23.50
N ARG A 191 2.05 -6.40 -22.96
CA ARG A 191 2.89 -7.32 -23.73
C ARG A 191 2.07 -8.48 -24.30
N ARG A 192 1.17 -9.07 -23.51
CA ARG A 192 0.31 -10.18 -23.94
C ARG A 192 -0.61 -9.80 -25.09
N GLU A 193 -1.19 -8.60 -25.07
CA GLU A 193 -2.00 -8.10 -26.20
C GLU A 193 -1.21 -8.05 -27.51
N ARG A 194 0.08 -7.72 -27.45
CA ARG A 194 0.95 -7.62 -28.62
C ARG A 194 1.52 -8.96 -29.11
N THR A 195 1.71 -9.92 -28.20
CA THR A 195 2.47 -11.15 -28.47
C THR A 195 1.63 -12.43 -28.37
N GLY A 196 0.47 -12.35 -27.78
CA GLY A 196 -0.35 -13.51 -27.42
C GLY A 196 0.19 -14.37 -26.27
N LYS A 197 1.37 -14.05 -25.72
CA LYS A 197 2.08 -14.88 -24.74
C LYS A 197 1.92 -14.33 -23.32
N GLY A 198 1.82 -15.24 -22.34
CA GLY A 198 1.90 -14.92 -20.92
C GLY A 198 3.28 -14.42 -20.50
N SER A 199 3.43 -14.13 -19.23
CA SER A 199 4.69 -13.62 -18.65
C SER A 199 4.84 -14.05 -17.20
N TYR A 200 6.07 -14.24 -16.77
CA TYR A 200 6.45 -14.19 -15.38
C TYR A 200 6.89 -12.77 -15.04
N VAL A 201 6.24 -12.14 -14.08
CA VAL A 201 6.59 -10.80 -13.59
C VAL A 201 6.81 -10.86 -12.09
N THR A 202 7.76 -10.07 -11.61
CA THR A 202 8.14 -10.08 -10.20
C THR A 202 8.44 -8.66 -9.71
N THR A 203 8.17 -8.42 -8.46
CA THR A 203 8.71 -7.31 -7.67
C THR A 203 9.06 -7.80 -6.27
N SER A 204 9.71 -6.96 -5.49
CA SER A 204 9.99 -7.26 -4.08
C SER A 204 9.81 -6.03 -3.20
N LEU A 205 9.53 -6.26 -1.92
CA LEU A 205 9.47 -5.19 -0.92
C LEU A 205 10.79 -4.40 -0.90
N LEU A 206 11.92 -5.09 -1.03
CA LEU A 206 13.24 -4.43 -1.10
C LEU A 206 13.37 -3.54 -2.34
N ALA A 207 12.99 -4.03 -3.51
CA ALA A 207 13.11 -3.25 -4.76
C ALA A 207 12.27 -1.97 -4.69
N GLU A 208 11.04 -2.06 -4.20
CA GLU A 208 10.16 -0.90 -4.04
C GLU A 208 10.66 0.06 -2.95
N GLY A 209 11.22 -0.45 -1.85
CA GLY A 209 11.84 0.38 -0.83
C GLY A 209 13.07 1.13 -1.34
N VAL A 210 13.93 0.47 -2.13
CA VAL A 210 15.09 1.11 -2.79
C VAL A 210 14.63 2.13 -3.83
N TRP A 211 13.56 1.84 -4.60
CA TRP A 211 12.96 2.79 -5.53
C TRP A 211 12.44 4.04 -4.81
N SER A 212 11.79 3.87 -3.67
CA SER A 212 11.31 4.97 -2.83
C SER A 212 12.45 5.80 -2.24
N ALA A 213 13.60 5.17 -1.94
CA ALA A 213 14.82 5.82 -1.46
C ALA A 213 15.77 6.26 -2.60
N SER A 214 15.33 6.18 -3.86
CA SER A 214 16.20 6.23 -5.06
C SER A 214 17.13 7.44 -5.14
N VAL A 215 16.68 8.63 -4.71
CA VAL A 215 17.52 9.85 -4.72
C VAL A 215 18.74 9.67 -3.84
N SER A 216 18.56 9.18 -2.61
CA SER A 216 19.67 8.96 -1.67
C SER A 216 20.54 7.78 -2.09
N ILE A 217 19.94 6.70 -2.58
CA ILE A 217 20.69 5.54 -3.08
C ILE A 217 21.50 5.92 -4.33
N GLN A 218 20.93 6.69 -5.25
CA GLN A 218 21.65 7.19 -6.42
C GLN A 218 22.82 8.11 -6.02
N ALA A 219 22.63 8.94 -4.99
CA ALA A 219 23.70 9.76 -4.44
C ALA A 219 24.83 8.89 -3.88
N ALA A 220 24.51 7.80 -3.16
CA ALA A 220 25.50 6.85 -2.67
C ALA A 220 26.26 6.14 -3.81
N LEU A 221 25.58 5.78 -4.90
CA LEU A 221 26.18 5.17 -6.08
C LEU A 221 27.20 6.08 -6.81
N CYS A 222 27.07 7.39 -6.67
CA CYS A 222 28.03 8.37 -7.20
C CYS A 222 28.99 8.92 -6.14
N GLU A 223 29.10 8.25 -4.99
CA GLU A 223 30.00 8.62 -3.89
C GLU A 223 29.79 10.05 -3.38
N ALA A 224 28.55 10.54 -3.43
CA ALA A 224 28.21 11.87 -2.97
C ALA A 224 28.49 12.03 -1.47
N LYS A 225 28.94 13.19 -1.08
CA LYS A 225 29.10 13.54 0.34
C LYS A 225 27.72 13.77 0.96
N PHE A 226 27.33 12.88 1.86
CA PHE A 226 26.10 13.04 2.63
C PHE A 226 26.26 14.09 3.71
N PHE A 227 25.25 14.94 3.88
CA PHE A 227 25.07 15.67 5.12
C PHE A 227 24.65 14.67 6.20
N GLY A 228 25.11 14.87 7.44
CA GLY A 228 24.68 14.04 8.57
C GLY A 228 23.17 14.12 8.79
N LEU A 229 22.62 13.23 9.60
CA LEU A 229 21.26 13.38 10.09
C LEU A 229 21.18 14.67 10.91
N HIS A 230 20.07 15.36 10.75
CA HIS A 230 19.76 16.59 11.44
C HIS A 230 18.58 16.35 12.39
N ASP A 231 18.45 17.18 13.40
CA ASP A 231 17.19 17.33 14.15
C ASP A 231 16.45 18.59 13.70
N ARG A 232 15.21 18.72 14.13
CA ARG A 232 14.37 19.85 13.75
C ARG A 232 14.95 21.21 14.16
N THR A 233 15.67 21.29 15.28
CA THR A 233 16.23 22.54 15.81
C THR A 233 17.56 22.91 15.16
N HIS A 234 18.22 21.92 14.56
CA HIS A 234 19.47 22.06 13.80
C HIS A 234 19.30 21.51 12.38
N PRO A 235 18.34 22.02 11.60
CA PRO A 235 18.04 21.48 10.28
C PRO A 235 19.14 21.82 9.28
N ALA A 236 19.24 21.01 8.22
CA ALA A 236 20.07 21.36 7.07
C ALA A 236 19.56 22.63 6.35
N ASN A 237 18.27 22.91 6.45
CA ASN A 237 17.64 24.09 5.85
C ASN A 237 16.41 24.51 6.66
N ALA A 238 16.48 25.65 7.36
CA ALA A 238 15.34 26.22 8.09
C ALA A 238 14.16 26.60 7.19
N ALA A 239 14.41 26.89 5.91
CA ALA A 239 13.35 27.17 4.94
C ALA A 239 12.61 25.90 4.45
N MET A 240 13.07 24.71 4.84
CA MET A 240 12.45 23.42 4.54
C MET A 240 12.41 22.58 5.81
N ASN A 241 11.48 22.87 6.70
CA ASN A 241 11.46 22.30 8.03
C ASN A 241 10.02 22.13 8.55
N VAL A 242 9.89 21.53 9.73
CA VAL A 242 8.63 21.44 10.46
C VAL A 242 8.60 22.46 11.59
N TYR A 243 7.46 23.12 11.76
CA TYR A 243 7.22 24.14 12.76
C TYR A 243 5.94 23.86 13.53
N ARG A 244 5.75 24.54 14.66
CA ARG A 244 4.58 24.36 15.52
C ARG A 244 3.86 25.68 15.72
N ALA A 245 2.56 25.70 15.47
CA ALA A 245 1.70 26.83 15.70
C ALA A 245 1.30 26.93 17.20
N SER A 246 0.70 28.05 17.62
CA SER A 246 0.33 28.28 19.03
C SER A 246 -0.77 27.34 19.55
N ASP A 247 -1.52 26.70 18.67
CA ASP A 247 -2.55 25.69 18.96
C ASP A 247 -2.04 24.27 18.94
N ASP A 248 -0.71 24.08 19.07
CA ASP A 248 -0.01 22.79 19.05
C ASP A 248 -0.01 22.07 17.71
N THR A 249 -0.57 22.65 16.67
CA THR A 249 -0.55 22.06 15.32
C THR A 249 0.84 22.14 14.70
N TRP A 250 1.42 20.99 14.36
CA TRP A 250 2.63 20.91 13.57
C TRP A 250 2.32 21.12 12.08
N PHE A 251 3.24 21.75 11.36
CA PHE A 251 3.14 21.89 9.92
C PHE A 251 4.51 21.85 9.24
N VAL A 252 4.53 21.39 8.00
CA VAL A 252 5.70 21.45 7.11
C VAL A 252 5.63 22.76 6.33
N LEU A 253 6.77 23.45 6.21
CA LEU A 253 6.90 24.66 5.42
C LEU A 253 8.09 24.53 4.47
N ILE A 254 7.89 24.90 3.20
CA ILE A 254 8.92 24.92 2.16
C ILE A 254 8.93 26.30 1.54
N ILE A 255 9.95 27.10 1.87
CA ILE A 255 10.15 28.44 1.33
C ILE A 255 11.22 28.36 0.24
N THR A 256 10.81 28.47 -1.01
CA THR A 256 11.75 28.56 -2.13
C THR A 256 12.40 29.94 -2.19
N PRO A 257 13.60 30.09 -2.79
CA PRO A 257 14.33 31.38 -2.81
C PRO A 257 13.50 32.54 -3.39
N ASP A 258 12.67 32.29 -4.40
CA ASP A 258 11.78 33.26 -5.01
C ASP A 258 10.63 33.72 -4.08
N LYS A 259 10.28 32.91 -3.08
CA LYS A 259 9.24 33.20 -2.09
C LYS A 259 9.78 33.82 -0.80
N ALA A 260 11.08 33.80 -0.55
CA ALA A 260 11.67 34.19 0.72
C ALA A 260 11.30 35.65 1.12
N ALA A 261 11.36 36.61 0.19
CA ALA A 261 11.02 38.00 0.48
C ALA A 261 9.52 38.18 0.78
N ALA A 262 8.65 37.51 0.03
CA ALA A 262 7.20 37.59 0.25
C ALA A 262 6.80 36.96 1.59
N VAL A 263 7.38 35.82 1.94
CA VAL A 263 7.15 35.15 3.23
C VAL A 263 7.67 36.00 4.37
N ALA A 264 8.91 36.50 4.32
CA ALA A 264 9.49 37.38 5.36
C ALA A 264 8.60 38.58 5.65
N LYS A 265 8.06 39.22 4.60
CA LYS A 265 7.11 40.32 4.74
C LYS A 265 5.78 39.86 5.37
N ALA A 266 5.23 38.75 4.92
CA ALA A 266 3.94 38.23 5.36
C ALA A 266 3.94 37.81 6.83
N ILE A 267 5.06 37.28 7.32
CA ILE A 267 5.25 36.91 8.73
C ILE A 267 5.75 38.04 9.61
N GLY A 268 5.83 39.30 9.06
CA GLY A 268 6.27 40.49 9.79
C GLY A 268 7.77 40.54 10.09
N ARG A 269 8.60 39.76 9.37
CA ARG A 269 10.07 39.65 9.61
C ARG A 269 10.89 40.03 8.38
N SER A 270 10.56 41.19 7.78
CA SER A 270 11.34 41.75 6.66
C SER A 270 12.80 42.03 7.04
N ASP A 271 13.09 42.23 8.33
CA ASP A 271 14.44 42.38 8.89
C ASP A 271 15.36 41.20 8.57
N LEU A 272 14.83 40.00 8.46
CA LEU A 272 15.62 38.80 8.13
C LEU A 272 16.30 38.86 6.76
N LEU A 273 15.77 39.67 5.83
CA LEU A 273 16.32 39.82 4.49
C LEU A 273 17.63 40.63 4.47
N THR A 274 17.86 41.43 5.50
CA THR A 274 19.05 42.31 5.63
C THR A 274 19.90 41.94 6.83
N ASP A 275 19.53 40.89 7.60
CA ASP A 275 20.29 40.44 8.75
C ASP A 275 21.65 39.91 8.30
N PRO A 276 22.77 40.43 8.88
CA PRO A 276 24.11 40.00 8.52
C PRO A 276 24.37 38.52 8.69
N ARG A 277 23.63 37.83 9.57
CA ARG A 277 23.73 36.40 9.81
C ARG A 277 23.22 35.57 8.62
N PHE A 278 22.34 36.13 7.80
CA PHE A 278 21.67 35.42 6.70
C PHE A 278 21.97 36.05 5.34
N SER A 279 22.92 36.98 5.28
CA SER A 279 23.21 37.83 4.11
C SER A 279 23.85 37.10 2.92
N ASP A 280 24.44 35.94 3.14
CA ASP A 280 25.03 35.12 2.10
C ASP A 280 24.85 33.62 2.42
N PRO A 281 24.95 32.74 1.42
CA PRO A 281 24.70 31.29 1.62
C PRO A 281 25.56 30.63 2.70
N ALA A 282 26.83 31.03 2.84
CA ALA A 282 27.74 30.41 3.82
C ALA A 282 27.35 30.79 5.25
N LYS A 283 27.04 32.09 5.47
CA LYS A 283 26.55 32.57 6.77
C LYS A 283 25.18 31.98 7.10
N LEU A 284 24.27 31.93 6.11
CA LEU A 284 22.97 31.31 6.29
C LEU A 284 23.11 29.88 6.77
N MET A 285 23.93 29.05 6.12
CA MET A 285 24.19 27.67 6.55
C MET A 285 24.73 27.56 7.99
N GLN A 286 25.62 28.46 8.38
CA GLN A 286 26.19 28.47 9.73
C GLN A 286 25.16 28.88 10.80
N ASN A 287 24.16 29.66 10.43
CA ASN A 287 23.17 30.23 11.32
C ASN A 287 21.76 29.61 11.17
N MET A 288 21.63 28.42 10.54
CA MET A 288 20.36 27.73 10.42
C MET A 288 19.64 27.50 11.75
N PRO A 289 20.32 27.11 12.86
CA PRO A 289 19.65 27.00 14.15
C PRO A 289 19.08 28.34 14.66
N ALA A 290 19.81 29.44 14.45
CA ALA A 290 19.35 30.78 14.86
C ALA A 290 18.13 31.22 14.04
N LEU A 291 18.11 30.96 12.73
CA LEU A 291 16.95 31.21 11.88
C LEU A 291 15.75 30.34 12.30
N THR A 292 16.00 29.07 12.59
CA THR A 292 14.95 28.15 13.07
C THR A 292 14.31 28.66 14.35
N ALA A 293 15.10 29.08 15.34
CA ALA A 293 14.59 29.61 16.59
C ALA A 293 13.73 30.88 16.38
N ILE A 294 14.17 31.79 15.50
CA ILE A 294 13.39 32.98 15.14
C ILE A 294 12.05 32.58 14.50
N LEU A 295 12.05 31.60 13.60
CA LEU A 295 10.83 31.14 12.94
C LEU A 295 9.92 30.36 13.91
N ASP A 296 10.48 29.63 14.87
CA ASP A 296 9.71 29.00 15.95
C ASP A 296 8.95 30.03 16.80
N ASP A 297 9.61 31.12 17.20
CA ASP A 297 8.96 32.20 17.96
C ASP A 297 7.84 32.85 17.15
N VAL A 298 8.09 33.12 15.86
CA VAL A 298 7.09 33.70 14.97
C VAL A 298 5.89 32.77 14.83
N PHE A 299 6.12 31.51 14.45
CA PHE A 299 5.03 30.57 14.16
C PHE A 299 4.29 30.14 15.43
N GLY A 300 4.97 30.08 16.58
CA GLY A 300 4.36 29.84 17.88
C GLY A 300 3.47 30.98 18.40
N SER A 301 3.45 32.13 17.73
CA SER A 301 2.66 33.30 18.17
C SER A 301 1.19 33.28 17.73
N GLN A 302 0.82 32.49 16.72
CA GLN A 302 -0.52 32.44 16.15
C GLN A 302 -0.96 31.00 15.90
N PRO A 303 -2.29 30.71 15.89
CA PRO A 303 -2.81 29.37 15.58
C PRO A 303 -2.65 29.04 14.08
N MET A 304 -2.72 27.73 13.75
CA MET A 304 -2.55 27.25 12.40
C MET A 304 -3.52 27.88 11.39
N ALA A 305 -4.73 28.19 11.80
CA ALA A 305 -5.72 28.88 10.94
C ALA A 305 -5.20 30.22 10.41
N HIS A 306 -4.53 31.02 11.27
CA HIS A 306 -3.89 32.27 10.86
C HIS A 306 -2.78 32.01 9.82
N TRP A 307 -1.91 31.04 10.08
CA TRP A 307 -0.80 30.71 9.17
C TRP A 307 -1.32 30.14 7.83
N TYR A 308 -2.44 29.44 7.85
CA TYR A 308 -3.07 28.96 6.64
C TYR A 308 -3.45 30.12 5.69
N GLU A 309 -4.05 31.17 6.23
CA GLU A 309 -4.41 32.39 5.46
C GLU A 309 -3.15 33.12 4.96
N VAL A 310 -2.17 33.32 5.83
CA VAL A 310 -0.91 34.01 5.49
C VAL A 310 -0.17 33.26 4.38
N PHE A 311 0.03 31.96 4.52
CA PHE A 311 0.79 31.17 3.56
C PHE A 311 0.06 30.99 2.23
N SER A 312 -1.27 30.84 2.27
CA SER A 312 -2.10 30.80 1.06
C SER A 312 -2.03 32.12 0.30
N GLY A 313 -2.05 33.25 1.02
CA GLY A 313 -1.98 34.58 0.42
C GLY A 313 -0.68 34.86 -0.33
N VAL A 314 0.45 34.26 0.07
CA VAL A 314 1.75 34.39 -0.61
C VAL A 314 2.08 33.19 -1.50
N HIS A 315 1.18 32.22 -1.58
CA HIS A 315 1.37 30.99 -2.37
C HIS A 315 2.68 30.25 -2.05
N VAL A 316 3.03 30.14 -0.78
CA VAL A 316 4.14 29.31 -0.33
C VAL A 316 3.66 27.89 -0.08
N THR A 317 4.56 26.92 -0.25
CA THR A 317 4.21 25.51 -0.03
C THR A 317 4.22 25.18 1.46
N PHE A 318 3.10 24.71 1.98
CA PHE A 318 2.96 24.28 3.37
C PHE A 318 1.93 23.15 3.51
N GLY A 319 1.94 22.45 4.64
CA GLY A 319 0.95 21.43 4.96
C GLY A 319 0.89 21.16 6.45
N ALA A 320 -0.30 21.24 7.06
CA ALA A 320 -0.50 20.84 8.44
C ALA A 320 -0.33 19.33 8.60
N VAL A 321 0.36 18.90 9.66
CA VAL A 321 0.49 17.49 10.05
C VAL A 321 -0.81 17.09 10.74
N ARG A 322 -1.52 16.13 10.18
CA ARG A 322 -2.83 15.70 10.64
C ARG A 322 -2.81 14.25 11.10
N GLY A 323 -3.55 13.98 12.18
CA GLY A 323 -3.83 12.61 12.61
C GLY A 323 -4.91 11.94 11.75
N PRO A 324 -5.03 10.60 11.79
CA PRO A 324 -6.02 9.85 10.98
C PRO A 324 -7.46 10.33 11.18
N GLN A 325 -7.82 10.78 12.39
CA GLN A 325 -9.17 11.27 12.71
C GLN A 325 -9.49 12.61 12.02
N GLU A 326 -8.49 13.43 11.79
CA GLU A 326 -8.62 14.70 11.08
C GLU A 326 -8.60 14.45 9.56
N VAL A 327 -7.72 13.54 9.10
CA VAL A 327 -7.61 13.19 7.68
C VAL A 327 -8.95 12.72 7.11
N ILE A 328 -9.70 11.88 7.82
CA ILE A 328 -11.01 11.39 7.35
C ILE A 328 -12.07 12.49 7.22
N GLN A 329 -11.85 13.67 7.80
CA GLN A 329 -12.73 14.83 7.69
C GLN A 329 -12.35 15.76 6.55
N ASP A 330 -11.18 15.55 5.90
CA ASP A 330 -10.72 16.40 4.81
C ASP A 330 -11.62 16.24 3.57
N PRO A 331 -12.27 17.33 3.09
CA PRO A 331 -13.15 17.27 1.93
C PRO A 331 -12.41 16.81 0.65
N GLN A 332 -11.09 17.03 0.55
CA GLN A 332 -10.28 16.57 -0.58
C GLN A 332 -10.37 15.06 -0.79
N LEU A 333 -10.50 14.27 0.29
CA LEU A 333 -10.60 12.82 0.19
C LEU A 333 -11.87 12.38 -0.54
N ARG A 334 -13.00 13.04 -0.27
CA ARG A 334 -14.28 12.72 -0.89
C ARG A 334 -14.41 13.30 -2.29
N LEU A 335 -13.99 14.55 -2.47
CA LEU A 335 -14.02 15.24 -3.77
C LEU A 335 -13.14 14.56 -4.82
N ASN A 336 -12.06 13.90 -4.39
CA ASN A 336 -11.15 13.14 -5.26
C ASN A 336 -11.39 11.62 -5.21
N GLU A 337 -12.52 11.16 -4.65
CA GLU A 337 -12.87 9.74 -4.57
C GLU A 337 -11.78 8.86 -3.93
N ILE A 338 -11.00 9.44 -3.01
CA ILE A 338 -9.98 8.71 -2.23
C ILE A 338 -10.69 7.87 -1.16
N VAL A 339 -11.73 8.43 -0.53
CA VAL A 339 -12.64 7.72 0.37
C VAL A 339 -13.97 7.54 -0.33
N VAL A 340 -14.39 6.29 -0.47
CA VAL A 340 -15.62 5.90 -1.18
C VAL A 340 -16.53 5.04 -0.28
N PRO A 341 -17.85 4.99 -0.53
CA PRO A 341 -18.74 4.08 0.18
C PRO A 341 -18.30 2.62 0.07
N LEU A 342 -18.52 1.84 1.12
CA LEU A 342 -18.30 0.39 1.15
C LEU A 342 -19.63 -0.32 1.43
N GLU A 343 -20.14 -1.05 0.46
CA GLU A 343 -21.40 -1.77 0.58
C GLU A 343 -21.24 -3.12 1.31
N GLY A 344 -22.21 -3.45 2.16
CA GLY A 344 -22.37 -4.77 2.75
C GLY A 344 -21.39 -5.16 3.85
N ALA A 345 -20.49 -4.29 4.30
CA ALA A 345 -19.53 -4.60 5.37
C ALA A 345 -20.23 -4.79 6.72
N GLY A 346 -21.29 -4.01 6.98
CA GLY A 346 -21.97 -3.99 8.27
C GLY A 346 -21.20 -3.18 9.32
N GLY A 347 -21.74 -3.08 10.55
CA GLY A 347 -21.11 -2.37 11.63
C GLY A 347 -20.95 -0.87 11.38
N LYS A 348 -19.82 -0.32 11.81
CA LYS A 348 -19.44 1.09 11.63
C LYS A 348 -18.65 1.35 10.34
N LEU A 349 -18.20 0.29 9.66
CA LEU A 349 -17.39 0.39 8.45
C LEU A 349 -18.28 0.63 7.22
N THR A 350 -18.57 1.89 6.94
CA THR A 350 -19.43 2.32 5.82
C THR A 350 -18.66 2.88 4.63
N SER A 351 -17.34 3.03 4.75
CA SER A 351 -16.48 3.60 3.71
C SER A 351 -15.14 2.87 3.66
N THR A 352 -14.44 2.97 2.54
CA THR A 352 -13.10 2.40 2.35
C THR A 352 -12.21 3.35 1.57
N ILE A 353 -10.90 3.08 1.59
CA ILE A 353 -9.93 3.79 0.76
C ILE A 353 -9.93 3.18 -0.64
N SER A 354 -10.18 3.98 -1.65
CA SER A 354 -10.09 3.60 -3.06
C SER A 354 -8.63 3.38 -3.48
N SER A 355 -8.39 2.61 -4.54
CA SER A 355 -7.03 2.55 -5.12
C SER A 355 -6.59 3.93 -5.64
N PRO A 356 -5.28 4.26 -5.59
CA PRO A 356 -4.81 5.62 -5.89
C PRO A 356 -4.82 5.96 -7.38
N ILE A 357 -5.26 5.06 -8.24
CA ILE A 357 -5.26 5.23 -9.69
C ILE A 357 -6.60 5.80 -10.13
N GLN A 358 -6.57 6.86 -10.94
CA GLN A 358 -7.75 7.46 -11.56
C GLN A 358 -7.56 7.46 -13.09
N VAL A 359 -8.58 7.07 -13.82
CA VAL A 359 -8.62 7.12 -15.28
C VAL A 359 -9.84 7.94 -15.67
N HIS A 360 -9.65 9.13 -16.21
CA HIS A 360 -10.74 10.00 -16.60
C HIS A 360 -11.65 9.33 -17.64
N GLY A 361 -12.95 9.37 -17.41
CA GLY A 361 -13.94 8.69 -18.24
C GLY A 361 -14.21 7.23 -17.88
N VAL A 362 -13.50 6.68 -16.89
CA VAL A 362 -13.74 5.32 -16.40
C VAL A 362 -14.12 5.37 -14.91
N THR A 363 -15.34 4.94 -14.61
CA THR A 363 -15.82 4.84 -13.23
C THR A 363 -15.38 3.52 -12.62
N LYS A 364 -14.75 3.55 -11.46
CA LYS A 364 -14.46 2.34 -10.68
C LYS A 364 -15.73 1.63 -10.28
N VAL A 365 -15.67 0.32 -10.13
CA VAL A 365 -16.83 -0.44 -9.63
C VAL A 365 -17.12 -0.08 -8.18
N THR A 366 -18.38 -0.17 -7.80
CA THR A 366 -18.80 0.04 -6.40
C THR A 366 -18.02 -0.87 -5.46
N ALA A 367 -17.41 -0.29 -4.42
CA ALA A 367 -16.70 -1.06 -3.43
C ALA A 367 -17.66 -1.89 -2.57
N ARG A 368 -17.51 -3.20 -2.58
CA ARG A 368 -18.29 -4.15 -1.79
C ARG A 368 -17.39 -4.85 -0.78
N ARG A 369 -17.97 -5.25 0.33
CA ARG A 369 -17.25 -5.97 1.39
C ARG A 369 -16.41 -7.13 0.84
N ALA A 370 -15.34 -7.44 1.55
CA ALA A 370 -14.58 -8.67 1.31
C ALA A 370 -15.41 -9.93 1.67
N PRO A 371 -15.11 -11.08 1.05
CA PRO A 371 -15.84 -12.32 1.31
C PRO A 371 -15.59 -12.84 2.73
N ALA A 372 -16.58 -13.52 3.30
CA ALA A 372 -16.38 -14.37 4.46
C ALA A 372 -15.51 -15.59 4.09
N LEU A 373 -14.99 -16.30 5.07
CA LEU A 373 -14.12 -17.46 4.84
C LEU A 373 -14.90 -18.58 4.12
N GLY A 374 -14.47 -18.95 2.91
CA GLY A 374 -15.10 -19.99 2.11
C GLY A 374 -16.49 -19.64 1.56
N GLU A 375 -16.90 -18.37 1.64
CA GLU A 375 -18.25 -17.92 1.25
C GLU A 375 -18.64 -18.37 -0.15
N HIS A 376 -17.72 -18.46 -1.07
CA HIS A 376 -17.97 -18.75 -2.48
C HIS A 376 -17.42 -20.11 -2.92
N ASN A 377 -17.12 -21.04 -1.98
CA ASN A 377 -16.56 -22.35 -2.31
C ASN A 377 -17.34 -23.06 -3.41
N GLU A 378 -18.63 -23.26 -3.21
CA GLU A 378 -19.48 -23.96 -4.17
C GLU A 378 -19.61 -23.21 -5.49
N LEU A 379 -19.91 -21.89 -5.44
CA LEU A 379 -20.04 -21.04 -6.61
C LEU A 379 -18.79 -21.08 -7.49
N VAL A 380 -17.62 -20.94 -6.88
CA VAL A 380 -16.33 -20.94 -7.60
C VAL A 380 -16.06 -22.32 -8.20
N LEU A 381 -16.26 -23.39 -7.45
CA LEU A 381 -16.03 -24.76 -7.97
C LEU A 381 -16.98 -25.08 -9.14
N GLN A 382 -18.24 -24.69 -9.06
CA GLN A 382 -19.20 -24.83 -10.18
C GLN A 382 -18.74 -24.05 -11.42
N ARG A 383 -18.30 -22.80 -11.26
CA ARG A 383 -17.74 -21.99 -12.35
C ARG A 383 -16.48 -22.59 -12.98
N LEU A 384 -15.68 -23.28 -12.18
CA LEU A 384 -14.52 -24.04 -12.65
C LEU A 384 -14.91 -25.38 -13.32
N GLY A 385 -16.21 -25.69 -13.40
CA GLY A 385 -16.74 -26.88 -14.07
C GLY A 385 -16.65 -28.15 -13.23
N PHE A 386 -16.59 -28.08 -11.90
CA PHE A 386 -16.73 -29.26 -11.04
C PHE A 386 -18.19 -29.65 -10.92
N SER A 387 -18.49 -30.93 -11.06
CA SER A 387 -19.82 -31.50 -10.79
C SER A 387 -20.13 -31.52 -9.28
N ALA A 388 -21.40 -31.63 -8.91
CA ALA A 388 -21.81 -31.74 -7.52
C ALA A 388 -21.12 -32.91 -6.78
N ALA A 389 -20.95 -34.07 -7.44
CA ALA A 389 -20.24 -35.22 -6.86
C ALA A 389 -18.75 -34.93 -6.63
N GLU A 390 -18.08 -34.21 -7.55
CA GLU A 390 -16.68 -33.82 -7.39
C GLU A 390 -16.52 -32.77 -6.25
N ILE A 391 -17.47 -31.84 -6.12
CA ILE A 391 -17.47 -30.86 -5.02
C ILE A 391 -17.65 -31.56 -3.67
N GLU A 392 -18.57 -32.49 -3.56
CA GLU A 392 -18.75 -33.27 -2.32
C GLU A 392 -17.50 -34.12 -2.00
N GLY A 393 -16.83 -34.67 -3.02
CA GLY A 393 -15.54 -35.35 -2.85
C GLY A 393 -14.44 -34.42 -2.32
N LEU A 394 -14.37 -33.18 -2.80
CA LEU A 394 -13.42 -32.19 -2.31
C LEU A 394 -13.72 -31.77 -0.85
N ASN A 395 -15.00 -31.63 -0.50
CA ASN A 395 -15.44 -31.37 0.87
C ASN A 395 -15.07 -32.51 1.81
N THR A 396 -15.39 -33.74 1.42
CA THR A 396 -15.14 -34.95 2.22
C THR A 396 -13.65 -35.23 2.42
N SER A 397 -12.81 -34.95 1.39
CA SER A 397 -11.35 -35.07 1.51
C SER A 397 -10.72 -33.98 2.36
N GLY A 398 -11.47 -32.93 2.74
CA GLY A 398 -10.98 -31.74 3.44
C GLY A 398 -10.17 -30.77 2.57
N ALA A 399 -10.04 -31.03 1.27
CA ALA A 399 -9.35 -30.12 0.35
C ALA A 399 -10.05 -28.76 0.24
N VAL A 400 -11.39 -28.78 0.21
CA VAL A 400 -12.23 -27.59 0.31
C VAL A 400 -13.23 -27.84 1.46
N PRO A 401 -12.91 -27.44 2.69
CA PRO A 401 -13.83 -27.66 3.80
C PRO A 401 -15.10 -26.83 3.61
N LYS A 402 -16.23 -27.39 4.00
CA LYS A 402 -17.51 -26.67 3.99
C LYS A 402 -17.36 -25.38 4.80
N ALA A 403 -17.89 -24.29 4.27
CA ALA A 403 -17.94 -23.02 5.01
C ALA A 403 -18.64 -23.30 6.37
N ARG A 404 -18.01 -22.88 7.46
CA ARG A 404 -18.67 -22.95 8.78
C ARG A 404 -19.89 -22.03 8.71
N GLU A 405 -21.08 -22.59 8.92
CA GLU A 405 -22.29 -21.80 9.08
C GLU A 405 -22.00 -20.69 10.11
N ARG A 406 -22.33 -19.45 9.75
CA ARG A 406 -22.34 -18.37 10.72
C ARG A 406 -23.35 -18.76 11.80
N THR A 407 -22.88 -19.18 12.96
CA THR A 407 -23.70 -19.11 14.18
C THR A 407 -23.93 -17.62 14.38
N VAL A 408 -25.07 -17.11 13.90
CA VAL A 408 -25.60 -15.82 14.33
C VAL A 408 -25.86 -16.02 15.81
N ALA A 409 -24.92 -15.59 16.65
CA ALA A 409 -25.20 -15.47 18.08
C ALA A 409 -26.37 -14.48 18.14
N ALA A 410 -27.55 -15.00 18.47
CA ALA A 410 -28.70 -14.19 18.84
C ALA A 410 -28.23 -13.24 19.94
N ALA A 411 -28.30 -11.94 19.64
CA ALA A 411 -28.16 -10.92 20.66
C ALA A 411 -29.28 -11.16 21.68
N VAL A 412 -28.88 -11.50 22.90
CA VAL A 412 -29.72 -11.37 24.11
C VAL A 412 -29.33 -10.09 24.81
#